data_deac91e1e3e82eac4ddc3b06de050475
#
_entry.id   deac91e1e3e82eac4ddc3b06de050475
#
_cell.length_a   1.000
_cell.length_b   1.000
_cell.length_c   1.000
_cell.angle_alpha   90.00
_cell.angle_beta   90.00
_cell.angle_gamma   90.00
#
_symmetry.space_group_name_H-M   'P 1'
#
loop_
_entity.id
_entity.type
_entity.pdbx_description
1 polymer ?
#
loop_
_entity_poly.entity_id
_entity_poly.type
_entity_poly.pdbx_seq_one_letter_code
_entity_poly.pdbx_strand_id
1 'polypeptide(L)'
;KALDYVAGYPALNDISGRDVIRAENKSGIPLMGKSFPGFAPMGPFLVTADEIADAQKLKLSLRVNGEVRQDSNLSYMIFKIRDMIAYWSQLGLNPGDVLTTGTPRGVAAGRKPDQVPWWLKPGDLVEAEVENVGVLRNRILAE
;
A
#
# COMPACT_ATOMS: atom_id res chain seq x y z
N LYS A 1 -23.85 0.24 2.72
CA LYS A 1 -23.91 -1.22 2.42
C LYS A 1 -22.56 -1.80 2.01
N ALA A 2 -21.77 -1.18 1.09
CA ALA A 2 -20.47 -1.74 0.72
C ALA A 2 -19.49 -1.80 1.92
N LEU A 3 -19.47 -0.77 2.78
CA LEU A 3 -18.63 -0.72 3.98
C LEU A 3 -19.08 -1.69 5.07
N ASP A 4 -20.30 -2.18 5.05
CA ASP A 4 -20.81 -3.14 6.04
C ASP A 4 -20.12 -4.53 5.93
N TYR A 5 -19.39 -4.75 4.84
CA TYR A 5 -18.61 -5.98 4.59
C TYR A 5 -17.13 -5.85 4.96
N VAL A 6 -16.70 -4.69 5.46
CA VAL A 6 -15.30 -4.47 5.86
C VAL A 6 -15.09 -4.93 7.29
N ALA A 7 -14.25 -5.94 7.48
CA ALA A 7 -13.87 -6.41 8.82
C ALA A 7 -12.96 -5.41 9.54
N GLY A 8 -12.05 -4.75 8.82
CA GLY A 8 -11.14 -3.79 9.41
C GLY A 8 -10.11 -3.24 8.41
N TYR A 9 -9.21 -2.41 8.92
CA TYR A 9 -8.23 -1.66 8.14
C TYR A 9 -6.81 -1.90 8.68
N PRO A 10 -5.95 -2.61 7.97
CA PRO A 10 -4.53 -2.67 8.26
C PRO A 10 -3.75 -1.61 7.47
N ALA A 11 -2.55 -1.27 7.91
CA ALA A 11 -1.56 -0.67 7.04
C ALA A 11 -0.96 -1.74 6.13
N LEU A 12 -0.76 -1.44 4.85
CA LEU A 12 -0.13 -2.32 3.87
C LEU A 12 0.88 -1.53 3.06
N ASN A 13 2.06 -2.12 2.83
CA ASN A 13 3.07 -1.53 1.97
C ASN A 13 3.24 -2.39 0.71
N ASP A 14 2.87 -1.85 -0.44
CA ASP A 14 2.95 -2.50 -1.74
C ASP A 14 4.40 -2.43 -2.29
N ILE A 15 5.30 -3.23 -1.70
CA ILE A 15 6.68 -3.36 -2.17
C ILE A 15 6.69 -3.88 -3.60
N SER A 16 7.61 -3.36 -4.40
CA SER A 16 7.59 -3.60 -5.85
C SER A 16 9.00 -3.81 -6.39
N GLY A 17 9.27 -4.95 -7.02
CA GLY A 17 10.47 -5.22 -7.82
C GLY A 17 10.36 -4.52 -9.19
N ARG A 18 10.86 -3.29 -9.27
CA ARG A 18 10.61 -2.41 -10.43
C ARG A 18 11.29 -2.84 -11.71
N ASP A 19 12.43 -3.50 -11.65
CA ASP A 19 13.11 -4.13 -12.77
C ASP A 19 12.26 -5.27 -13.37
N VAL A 20 11.74 -6.15 -12.52
CA VAL A 20 10.82 -7.22 -12.91
C VAL A 20 9.53 -6.64 -13.50
N ILE A 21 8.89 -5.68 -12.82
CA ILE A 21 7.69 -5.01 -13.35
C ILE A 21 7.94 -4.36 -14.72
N ARG A 22 9.10 -3.75 -14.94
CA ARG A 22 9.43 -3.18 -16.27
C ARG A 22 9.50 -4.24 -17.36
N ALA A 23 10.01 -5.43 -17.05
CA ALA A 23 10.01 -6.55 -17.98
C ALA A 23 8.59 -7.07 -18.24
N GLU A 24 7.80 -7.21 -17.18
CA GLU A 24 6.41 -7.66 -17.24
C GLU A 24 5.48 -6.68 -17.97
N ASN A 25 5.71 -5.39 -17.87
CA ASN A 25 4.89 -4.37 -18.54
C ASN A 25 4.86 -4.52 -20.06
N LYS A 26 5.81 -5.25 -20.65
CA LYS A 26 5.77 -5.61 -22.08
C LYS A 26 4.62 -6.58 -22.41
N SER A 27 4.20 -7.38 -21.42
CA SER A 27 3.03 -8.27 -21.53
C SER A 27 1.74 -7.68 -20.96
N GLY A 28 1.82 -6.49 -20.34
CA GLY A 28 0.67 -5.75 -19.81
C GLY A 28 0.23 -6.17 -18.39
N ILE A 29 0.83 -7.17 -17.79
CA ILE A 29 0.38 -7.69 -16.47
C ILE A 29 1.57 -7.76 -15.50
N PRO A 30 1.72 -6.82 -14.56
CA PRO A 30 2.70 -6.91 -13.49
C PRO A 30 2.22 -7.89 -12.40
N LEU A 31 2.79 -9.07 -12.35
CA LEU A 31 2.45 -10.11 -11.39
C LEU A 31 3.64 -10.49 -10.51
N MET A 32 4.72 -10.97 -11.11
CA MET A 32 5.91 -11.45 -10.38
C MET A 32 6.56 -10.35 -9.55
N GLY A 33 6.67 -9.13 -10.11
CA GLY A 33 7.26 -7.99 -9.43
C GLY A 33 6.52 -7.50 -8.19
N LYS A 34 5.38 -8.11 -7.87
CA LYS A 34 4.56 -7.87 -6.66
C LYS A 34 4.48 -9.09 -5.75
N SER A 35 4.97 -10.25 -6.18
CA SER A 35 4.67 -11.55 -5.57
C SER A 35 5.86 -12.21 -4.91
N PHE A 36 7.00 -11.53 -4.75
CA PHE A 36 8.15 -12.08 -4.05
C PHE A 36 7.85 -12.31 -2.55
N PRO A 37 8.47 -13.31 -1.91
CA PRO A 37 8.36 -13.51 -0.47
C PRO A 37 8.64 -12.21 0.31
N GLY A 38 7.80 -11.90 1.30
CA GLY A 38 7.91 -10.66 2.08
C GLY A 38 7.36 -9.40 1.41
N PHE A 39 6.87 -9.48 0.17
CA PHE A 39 6.17 -8.36 -0.46
C PHE A 39 4.73 -8.25 0.06
N ALA A 40 4.15 -7.05 -0.07
CA ALA A 40 2.87 -6.70 0.55
C ALA A 40 2.79 -6.96 2.08
N PRO A 41 3.82 -6.58 2.88
CA PRO A 41 3.70 -6.69 4.31
C PRO A 41 2.50 -5.90 4.80
N MET A 42 1.79 -6.44 5.78
CA MET A 42 0.53 -5.90 6.30
C MET A 42 0.52 -5.97 7.84
N GLY A 43 0.01 -4.93 8.50
CA GLY A 43 -0.03 -4.84 9.95
C GLY A 43 0.35 -3.46 10.47
N PRO A 44 0.81 -3.32 11.75
CA PRO A 44 1.00 -4.38 12.75
C PRO A 44 -0.33 -4.94 13.29
N PHE A 45 -1.43 -4.21 13.09
CA PHE A 45 -2.77 -4.57 13.55
C PHE A 45 -3.75 -4.56 12.38
N LEU A 46 -4.83 -5.32 12.52
CA LEU A 46 -6.08 -5.12 11.83
C LEU A 46 -7.00 -4.36 12.81
N VAL A 47 -7.19 -3.07 12.60
CA VAL A 47 -8.14 -2.27 13.39
C VAL A 47 -9.52 -2.50 12.84
N THR A 48 -10.45 -2.92 13.70
CA THR A 48 -11.81 -3.27 13.26
C THR A 48 -12.58 -2.05 12.76
N ALA A 49 -13.52 -2.28 11.86
CA ALA A 49 -14.21 -1.21 11.15
C ALA A 49 -15.03 -0.30 12.09
N ASP A 50 -15.47 -0.80 13.23
CA ASP A 50 -16.22 -0.06 14.25
C ASP A 50 -15.35 0.93 15.05
N GLU A 51 -14.02 0.71 15.09
CA GLU A 51 -13.07 1.63 15.71
C GLU A 51 -12.69 2.80 14.80
N ILE A 52 -12.95 2.70 13.50
CA ILE A 52 -12.59 3.72 12.50
C ILE A 52 -13.86 4.44 12.03
N ALA A 53 -14.08 5.64 12.53
CA ALA A 53 -15.29 6.42 12.21
C ALA A 53 -15.45 6.73 10.71
N ASP A 54 -14.36 7.03 10.01
CA ASP A 54 -14.35 7.29 8.55
C ASP A 54 -12.97 7.00 7.96
N ALA A 55 -12.79 5.80 7.45
CA ALA A 55 -11.52 5.37 6.82
C ALA A 55 -11.11 6.28 5.64
N GLN A 56 -12.06 6.91 4.97
CA GLN A 56 -11.79 7.78 3.82
C GLN A 56 -11.07 9.09 4.22
N LYS A 57 -11.00 9.42 5.50
CA LYS A 57 -10.35 10.64 6.01
C LYS A 57 -9.00 10.41 6.66
N LEU A 58 -8.56 9.17 6.80
CA LEU A 58 -7.32 8.83 7.46
C LEU A 58 -6.12 9.41 6.69
N LYS A 59 -5.16 9.94 7.45
CA LYS A 59 -3.85 10.31 6.92
C LYS A 59 -2.98 9.06 6.79
N LEU A 60 -2.08 9.11 5.83
CA LEU A 60 -1.06 8.08 5.67
C LEU A 60 0.29 8.70 5.32
N SER A 61 1.34 8.12 5.82
CA SER A 61 2.71 8.51 5.49
C SER A 61 3.62 7.29 5.33
N LEU A 62 4.70 7.47 4.58
CA LEU A 62 5.77 6.48 4.50
C LEU A 62 7.11 7.17 4.68
N ARG A 63 7.95 6.58 5.53
CA ARG A 63 9.33 7.00 5.76
C ARG A 63 10.30 5.90 5.39
N VAL A 64 11.45 6.28 4.88
CA VAL A 64 12.60 5.38 4.70
C VAL A 64 13.78 5.97 5.45
N ASN A 65 14.29 5.24 6.43
CA ASN A 65 15.36 5.71 7.33
C ASN A 65 15.05 7.08 7.97
N GLY A 66 13.77 7.30 8.34
CA GLY A 66 13.28 8.56 8.91
C GLY A 66 12.95 9.65 7.89
N GLU A 67 13.37 9.54 6.63
CA GLU A 67 13.04 10.50 5.58
C GLU A 67 11.62 10.25 5.04
N VAL A 68 10.76 11.28 5.08
CA VAL A 68 9.40 11.19 4.55
C VAL A 68 9.46 11.07 3.02
N ARG A 69 8.88 10.00 2.49
CA ARG A 69 8.76 9.71 1.07
C ARG A 69 7.33 9.90 0.55
N GLN A 70 6.35 9.54 1.38
CA GLN A 70 4.94 9.75 1.08
C GLN A 70 4.27 10.43 2.28
N ASP A 71 3.39 11.38 2.00
CA ASP A 71 2.52 12.05 2.95
C ASP A 71 1.23 12.42 2.22
N SER A 72 0.10 11.90 2.69
CA SER A 72 -1.17 12.00 1.98
C SER A 72 -2.37 11.74 2.90
N ASN A 73 -3.55 11.77 2.30
CA ASN A 73 -4.82 11.49 2.97
C ASN A 73 -5.71 10.65 2.05
N LEU A 74 -6.43 9.68 2.60
CA LEU A 74 -7.32 8.82 1.82
C LEU A 74 -8.49 9.58 1.18
N SER A 75 -8.80 10.79 1.65
CA SER A 75 -9.79 11.66 0.98
C SER A 75 -9.39 12.05 -0.44
N TYR A 76 -8.09 11.98 -0.78
CA TYR A 76 -7.57 12.29 -2.13
C TYR A 76 -7.67 11.11 -3.12
N MET A 77 -8.15 9.95 -2.68
CA MET A 77 -8.36 8.82 -3.58
C MET A 77 -9.31 9.20 -4.73
N ILE A 78 -8.95 8.79 -5.94
CA ILE A 78 -9.78 9.01 -7.15
C ILE A 78 -11.10 8.24 -7.00
N PHE A 79 -11.02 6.95 -6.72
CA PHE A 79 -12.17 6.12 -6.37
C PHE A 79 -12.24 5.93 -4.87
N LYS A 80 -13.40 6.09 -4.28
CA LYS A 80 -13.58 5.92 -2.84
C LYS A 80 -13.58 4.44 -2.46
N ILE A 81 -13.25 4.14 -1.20
CA ILE A 81 -13.18 2.75 -0.71
C ILE A 81 -14.47 2.00 -1.02
N ARG A 82 -15.63 2.61 -0.76
CA ARG A 82 -16.94 2.00 -1.07
C ARG A 82 -17.14 1.66 -2.54
N ASP A 83 -16.61 2.52 -3.43
CA ASP A 83 -16.78 2.34 -4.88
C ASP A 83 -15.86 1.21 -5.38
N MET A 84 -14.66 1.10 -4.81
CA MET A 84 -13.73 -0.01 -5.06
C MET A 84 -14.34 -1.35 -4.61
N ILE A 85 -14.90 -1.41 -3.40
CA ILE A 85 -15.56 -2.64 -2.91
C ILE A 85 -16.73 -3.03 -3.85
N ALA A 86 -17.57 -2.06 -4.21
CA ALA A 86 -18.70 -2.30 -5.13
C ALA A 86 -18.23 -2.79 -6.50
N TYR A 87 -17.12 -2.28 -7.01
CA TYR A 87 -16.55 -2.73 -8.28
C TYR A 87 -15.99 -4.15 -8.19
N TRP A 88 -15.12 -4.42 -7.21
CA TRP A 88 -14.46 -5.70 -7.07
C TRP A 88 -15.39 -6.82 -6.59
N SER A 89 -16.50 -6.49 -5.92
CA SER A 89 -17.50 -7.49 -5.49
C SER A 89 -18.12 -8.25 -6.64
N GLN A 90 -18.05 -7.74 -7.88
CA GLN A 90 -18.48 -8.44 -9.08
C GLN A 90 -17.69 -9.72 -9.37
N LEU A 91 -16.48 -9.85 -8.83
CA LEU A 91 -15.64 -11.05 -8.93
C LEU A 91 -15.96 -12.08 -7.83
N GLY A 92 -16.83 -11.75 -6.87
CA GLY A 92 -17.12 -12.58 -5.70
C GLY A 92 -16.02 -12.47 -4.64
N LEU A 93 -16.17 -11.51 -3.72
CA LEU A 93 -15.28 -11.36 -2.57
C LEU A 93 -15.60 -12.39 -1.49
N ASN A 94 -14.57 -12.95 -0.88
CA ASN A 94 -14.67 -13.92 0.20
C ASN A 94 -14.20 -13.32 1.54
N PRO A 95 -14.64 -13.85 2.68
CA PRO A 95 -14.07 -13.49 3.96
C PRO A 95 -12.56 -13.73 3.98
N GLY A 96 -11.80 -12.71 4.37
CA GLY A 96 -10.34 -12.74 4.36
C GLY A 96 -9.67 -12.13 3.13
N ASP A 97 -10.42 -11.78 2.08
CA ASP A 97 -9.88 -11.06 0.94
C ASP A 97 -9.39 -9.66 1.36
N VAL A 98 -8.27 -9.24 0.79
CA VAL A 98 -7.68 -7.92 1.03
C VAL A 98 -7.74 -7.07 -0.23
N LEU A 99 -8.37 -5.91 -0.12
CA LEU A 99 -8.38 -4.90 -1.18
C LEU A 99 -7.39 -3.78 -0.85
N THR A 100 -6.39 -3.60 -1.71
CA THR A 100 -5.45 -2.48 -1.57
C THR A 100 -6.03 -1.22 -2.22
N THR A 101 -5.88 -0.08 -1.55
CA THR A 101 -6.43 1.21 -2.01
C THR A 101 -5.53 1.93 -3.02
N GLY A 102 -4.44 1.29 -3.43
CA GLY A 102 -3.41 1.91 -4.25
C GLY A 102 -2.43 2.74 -3.41
N THR A 103 -1.60 3.50 -4.08
CA THR A 103 -0.53 4.29 -3.44
C THR A 103 -0.59 5.76 -3.83
N PRO A 104 -0.31 6.71 -2.92
CA PRO A 104 -0.19 8.12 -3.25
C PRO A 104 1.14 8.40 -3.99
N ARG A 105 1.34 9.66 -4.38
CA ARG A 105 2.62 10.14 -4.94
C ARG A 105 3.77 9.91 -3.94
N GLY A 106 5.02 9.89 -4.46
CA GLY A 106 6.23 9.74 -3.65
C GLY A 106 6.89 8.37 -3.80
N VAL A 107 6.38 7.53 -4.71
CA VAL A 107 7.05 6.27 -5.07
C VAL A 107 8.38 6.52 -5.77
N ALA A 108 9.37 5.66 -5.54
CA ALA A 108 10.70 5.79 -6.14
C ALA A 108 10.67 5.88 -7.66
N ALA A 109 9.78 5.13 -8.32
CA ALA A 109 9.62 5.14 -9.78
C ALA A 109 9.05 6.46 -10.33
N GLY A 110 8.47 7.30 -9.50
CA GLY A 110 7.92 8.61 -9.90
C GLY A 110 8.95 9.75 -9.85
N ARG A 111 10.20 9.48 -9.43
CA ARG A 111 11.24 10.52 -9.41
C ARG A 111 11.72 10.82 -10.83
N LYS A 112 12.06 12.09 -11.05
CA LYS A 112 12.64 12.54 -12.32
C LYS A 112 14.06 11.98 -12.49
N PRO A 113 14.55 11.81 -13.72
CA PRO A 113 15.89 11.27 -13.98
C PRO A 113 17.06 12.07 -13.38
N ASP A 114 16.87 13.36 -13.17
CA ASP A 114 17.85 14.29 -12.57
C ASP A 114 17.87 14.24 -11.03
N GLN A 115 16.94 13.52 -10.41
CA GLN A 115 16.84 13.40 -8.97
C GLN A 115 17.54 12.14 -8.47
N VAL A 116 18.08 12.20 -7.22
CA VAL A 116 18.65 11.03 -6.55
C VAL A 116 17.64 9.90 -6.52
N PRO A 117 17.97 8.69 -6.99
CA PRO A 117 17.07 7.54 -6.93
C PRO A 117 16.69 7.19 -5.49
N TRP A 118 15.42 6.84 -5.29
CA TRP A 118 14.89 6.41 -3.99
C TRP A 118 14.70 4.89 -3.91
N TRP A 119 15.46 4.13 -4.67
CA TRP A 119 15.40 2.67 -4.62
C TRP A 119 15.76 2.18 -3.22
N LEU A 120 14.96 1.25 -2.73
CA LEU A 120 15.25 0.58 -1.45
C LEU A 120 16.51 -0.28 -1.58
N LYS A 121 17.27 -0.32 -0.50
CA LYS A 121 18.52 -1.08 -0.41
C LYS A 121 18.49 -1.98 0.83
N PRO A 122 19.23 -3.10 0.83
CA PRO A 122 19.43 -3.89 2.03
C PRO A 122 19.86 -3.03 3.23
N GLY A 123 19.22 -3.23 4.36
CA GLY A 123 19.40 -2.46 5.58
C GLY A 123 18.44 -1.30 5.77
N ASP A 124 17.76 -0.82 4.73
CA ASP A 124 16.77 0.27 4.87
C ASP A 124 15.63 -0.14 5.81
N LEU A 125 15.25 0.79 6.68
CA LEU A 125 14.05 0.70 7.49
C LEU A 125 12.91 1.46 6.80
N VAL A 126 11.86 0.74 6.47
CA VAL A 126 10.65 1.30 5.86
C VAL A 126 9.54 1.32 6.90
N GLU A 127 8.93 2.48 7.10
CA GLU A 127 7.83 2.70 8.04
C GLU A 127 6.62 3.25 7.30
N ALA A 128 5.57 2.45 7.20
CA ALA A 128 4.29 2.87 6.64
C ALA A 128 3.30 3.10 7.78
N GLU A 129 2.80 4.32 7.89
CA GLU A 129 1.90 4.75 8.97
C GLU A 129 0.53 5.08 8.39
N VAL A 130 -0.51 4.59 9.04
CA VAL A 130 -1.89 4.98 8.80
C VAL A 130 -2.48 5.47 10.12
N GLU A 131 -3.06 6.67 10.09
CA GLU A 131 -3.68 7.31 11.24
C GLU A 131 -4.70 6.38 11.91
N ASN A 132 -4.65 6.27 13.23
CA ASN A 132 -5.49 5.39 14.06
C ASN A 132 -5.35 3.87 13.79
N VAL A 133 -4.45 3.46 12.89
CA VAL A 133 -4.18 2.04 12.60
C VAL A 133 -2.81 1.63 13.14
N GLY A 134 -1.80 2.47 12.96
CA GLY A 134 -0.47 2.22 13.49
C GLY A 134 0.64 2.34 12.44
N VAL A 135 1.83 1.91 12.84
CA VAL A 135 3.05 1.98 12.01
C VAL A 135 3.55 0.59 11.70
N LEU A 136 3.47 0.20 10.45
CA LEU A 136 4.07 -1.02 9.92
C LEU A 136 5.55 -0.77 9.64
N ARG A 137 6.44 -1.55 10.27
CA ARG A 137 7.90 -1.42 10.13
C ARG A 137 8.50 -2.66 9.51
N ASN A 138 9.25 -2.47 8.44
CA ASN A 138 9.95 -3.55 7.76
C ASN A 138 11.38 -3.15 7.45
N ARG A 139 12.32 -4.09 7.64
CA ARG A 139 13.70 -3.92 7.19
C ARG A 139 13.90 -4.64 5.88
N ILE A 140 14.53 -3.96 4.92
CA ILE A 140 14.89 -4.56 3.64
C ILE A 140 16.08 -5.48 3.86
N LEU A 141 15.97 -6.71 3.41
CA LEU A 141 17.04 -7.71 3.46
C LEU A 141 17.62 -7.92 2.05
N ALA A 142 18.88 -8.36 1.98
CA ALA A 142 19.43 -8.96 0.78
C ALA A 142 18.94 -10.41 0.70
N GLU A 143 18.73 -10.90 -0.50
CA GLU A 143 18.61 -12.35 -0.76
C GLU A 143 19.95 -13.04 -0.60
#